data_93a42db79dc756a53c891dc7e6446f8d
#
_entry.id   93a42db79dc756a53c891dc7e6446f8d
#
_cell.length_a   1.000
_cell.length_b   1.000
_cell.length_c   1.000
_cell.angle_alpha   90.00
_cell.angle_beta   90.00
_cell.angle_gamma   90.00
#
_symmetry.space_group_name_H-M   'P 1'
#
loop_
_entity.id
_entity.type
_entity.pdbx_description
1 polymer ?
#
loop_
_entity_poly.entity_id
_entity_poly.type
_entity_poly.pdbx_seq_one_letter_code
_entity_poly.pdbx_strand_id
1 'polypeptide(L)'
;AKGAVELLLADCYVRRDQVALIAFRDDTAELLLPPTRSLVRAKKALAALPGGGATPMAAALDLARDMAERASKQGTTMQYVILTDGAANVARDGTRSREAGTADALAAARMLAISPSSGLVIDTAQRPQPRARELADTLRSSYLTLPKADAQTLNRAIRAATP
;
A
#
# COMPACT_ATOMS: atom_id res chain seq x y z
N ALA A 1 5.98 11.29 -4.18
CA ALA A 1 5.61 10.05 -3.45
C ALA A 1 6.66 9.63 -2.43
N LYS A 2 7.95 9.54 -2.81
CA LYS A 2 9.02 9.12 -1.87
C LYS A 2 9.11 9.98 -0.61
N GLY A 3 8.98 11.30 -0.72
CA GLY A 3 9.01 12.21 0.42
C GLY A 3 7.89 11.96 1.44
N ALA A 4 6.68 11.62 0.97
CA ALA A 4 5.57 11.28 1.83
C ALA A 4 5.85 9.97 2.61
N VAL A 5 6.45 8.98 1.95
CA VAL A 5 6.83 7.70 2.58
C VAL A 5 7.94 7.91 3.60
N GLU A 6 8.92 8.76 3.32
CA GLU A 6 10.00 9.07 4.27
C GLU A 6 9.45 9.69 5.57
N LEU A 7 8.45 10.56 5.48
CA LEU A 7 7.77 11.13 6.64
C LEU A 7 7.03 10.06 7.45
N LEU A 8 6.36 9.12 6.76
CA LEU A 8 5.71 7.98 7.39
C LEU A 8 6.71 7.09 8.14
N LEU A 9 7.84 6.79 7.51
CA LEU A 9 8.89 5.97 8.11
C LEU A 9 9.47 6.63 9.36
N ALA A 10 9.66 7.95 9.34
CA ALA A 10 10.14 8.68 10.50
C ALA A 10 9.16 8.61 11.67
N ASP A 11 7.85 8.74 11.41
CA ASP A 11 6.82 8.63 12.44
C ASP A 11 6.73 7.21 13.01
N CYS A 12 6.79 6.19 12.15
CA CYS A 12 6.83 4.78 12.59
C CYS A 12 8.06 4.51 13.48
N TYR A 13 9.21 5.06 13.14
CA TYR A 13 10.41 4.93 13.96
C TYR A 13 10.24 5.50 15.36
N VAL A 14 9.66 6.72 15.47
CA VAL A 14 9.39 7.36 16.75
C VAL A 14 8.44 6.52 17.61
N ARG A 15 7.44 5.90 17.00
CA ARG A 15 6.47 5.02 17.68
C ARG A 15 7.00 3.61 17.93
N ARG A 16 8.20 3.28 17.46
CA ARG A 16 8.81 1.93 17.50
C ARG A 16 8.00 0.86 16.77
N ASP A 17 7.26 1.26 15.74
CA ASP A 17 6.53 0.34 14.87
C ASP A 17 7.50 -0.48 14.02
N GLN A 18 7.09 -1.69 13.63
CA GLN A 18 7.75 -2.42 12.56
C GLN A 18 7.22 -1.93 11.21
N VAL A 19 8.12 -1.81 10.24
CA VAL A 19 7.79 -1.42 8.88
C VAL A 19 8.22 -2.52 7.93
N ALA A 20 7.36 -2.85 6.98
CA ALA A 20 7.64 -3.71 5.84
C ALA A 20 7.39 -2.95 4.55
N LEU A 21 8.03 -3.36 3.47
CA LEU A 21 7.88 -2.72 2.17
C LEU A 21 7.56 -3.76 1.10
N ILE A 22 6.41 -3.61 0.47
CA ILE A 22 6.02 -4.36 -0.72
C ILE A 22 6.22 -3.47 -1.94
N ALA A 23 6.98 -3.93 -2.90
CA ALA A 23 7.04 -3.34 -4.23
C ALA A 23 6.23 -4.20 -5.20
N PHE A 24 5.49 -3.56 -6.09
CA PHE A 24 4.75 -4.24 -7.15
C PHE A 24 4.97 -3.52 -8.48
N ARG A 25 5.51 -4.26 -9.41
CA ARG A 25 5.91 -3.77 -10.72
C ARG A 25 5.98 -4.90 -11.72
N ASP A 26 5.80 -4.57 -13.00
CA ASP A 26 5.79 -5.54 -14.10
C ASP A 26 4.75 -6.64 -13.86
N ASP A 27 5.14 -7.86 -13.57
CA ASP A 27 4.20 -8.98 -13.41
C ASP A 27 4.12 -9.49 -11.96
N THR A 28 4.90 -8.90 -11.04
CA THR A 28 5.06 -9.44 -9.68
C THR A 28 4.93 -8.40 -8.59
N ALA A 29 4.54 -8.89 -7.41
CA ALA A 29 4.69 -8.18 -6.14
C ALA A 29 5.73 -8.89 -5.29
N GLU A 30 6.58 -8.13 -4.61
CA GLU A 30 7.70 -8.65 -3.84
C GLU A 30 7.79 -7.95 -2.48
N LEU A 31 8.05 -8.74 -1.43
CA LEU A 31 8.39 -8.21 -0.12
C LEU A 31 9.87 -7.79 -0.12
N LEU A 32 10.13 -6.53 -0.44
CA LEU A 32 11.50 -5.99 -0.50
C LEU A 32 12.14 -5.85 0.87
N LEU A 33 11.35 -5.51 1.87
CA LEU A 33 11.81 -5.33 3.23
C LEU A 33 10.89 -6.09 4.17
N PRO A 34 11.38 -7.18 4.79
CA PRO A 34 10.65 -7.84 5.87
C PRO A 34 10.43 -6.90 7.06
N PRO A 35 9.44 -7.14 7.91
CA PRO A 35 9.16 -6.29 9.06
C PRO A 35 10.40 -5.99 9.88
N THR A 36 10.69 -4.71 10.07
CA THR A 36 11.89 -4.20 10.77
C THR A 36 11.60 -2.90 11.49
N ARG A 37 12.34 -2.64 12.57
CA ARG A 37 12.37 -1.34 13.26
C ARG A 37 13.50 -0.44 12.79
N SER A 38 14.32 -0.88 11.84
CA SER A 38 15.46 -0.13 11.33
C SER A 38 15.04 0.91 10.31
N LEU A 39 15.02 2.18 10.70
CA LEU A 39 14.76 3.29 9.79
C LEU A 39 15.78 3.36 8.65
N VAL A 40 17.06 3.04 8.93
CA VAL A 40 18.12 3.05 7.92
C VAL A 40 17.84 2.01 6.84
N ARG A 41 17.47 0.79 7.22
CA ARG A 41 17.11 -0.26 6.25
C ARG A 41 15.88 0.12 5.43
N ALA A 42 14.86 0.69 6.07
CA ALA A 42 13.63 1.11 5.40
C ALA A 42 13.90 2.23 4.38
N LYS A 43 14.67 3.25 4.75
CA LYS A 43 15.07 4.33 3.83
C LYS A 43 15.91 3.82 2.67
N LYS A 44 16.84 2.90 2.92
CA LYS A 44 17.67 2.30 1.88
C LYS A 44 16.83 1.48 0.88
N ALA A 45 15.90 0.67 1.37
CA ALA A 45 14.99 -0.10 0.52
C ALA A 45 14.10 0.82 -0.32
N LEU A 46 13.56 1.88 0.27
CA LEU A 46 12.75 2.87 -0.44
C LEU A 46 13.54 3.59 -1.54
N ALA A 47 14.79 4.00 -1.25
CA ALA A 47 15.65 4.68 -2.22
C ALA A 47 16.01 3.80 -3.41
N ALA A 48 16.08 2.49 -3.21
CA ALA A 48 16.40 1.50 -4.25
C ALA A 48 15.19 1.16 -5.15
N LEU A 49 13.97 1.63 -4.83
CA LEU A 49 12.78 1.34 -5.62
C LEU A 49 12.88 1.94 -7.02
N PRO A 50 12.84 1.12 -8.07
CA PRO A 50 12.75 1.62 -9.43
C PRO A 50 11.35 2.17 -9.70
N GLY A 51 11.25 3.18 -10.55
CA GLY A 51 9.98 3.71 -11.02
C GLY A 51 9.51 3.05 -12.31
N GLY A 52 8.23 3.20 -12.62
CA GLY A 52 7.62 2.75 -13.87
C GLY A 52 7.27 1.26 -13.90
N GLY A 53 6.87 0.79 -15.08
CA GLY A 53 6.43 -0.58 -15.32
C GLY A 53 4.92 -0.79 -15.20
N ALA A 54 4.47 -2.01 -15.46
CA ALA A 54 3.08 -2.40 -15.29
C ALA A 54 2.73 -2.51 -13.79
N THR A 55 1.44 -2.62 -13.47
CA THR A 55 0.94 -2.54 -12.11
C THR A 55 0.16 -3.81 -11.72
N PRO A 56 0.82 -4.80 -11.11
CA PRO A 56 0.19 -6.03 -10.61
C PRO A 56 -0.46 -5.79 -9.23
N MET A 57 -1.49 -4.95 -9.18
CA MET A 57 -2.15 -4.54 -7.94
C MET A 57 -2.74 -5.73 -7.18
N ALA A 58 -3.38 -6.67 -7.86
CA ALA A 58 -3.96 -7.86 -7.22
C ALA A 58 -2.91 -8.67 -6.46
N ALA A 59 -1.75 -8.89 -7.07
CA ALA A 59 -0.64 -9.61 -6.43
C ALA A 59 -0.14 -8.90 -5.17
N ALA A 60 -0.04 -7.57 -5.20
CA ALA A 60 0.36 -6.77 -4.04
C ALA A 60 -0.66 -6.85 -2.90
N LEU A 61 -1.94 -6.78 -3.20
CA LEU A 61 -3.01 -6.88 -2.21
C LEU A 61 -3.11 -8.29 -1.62
N ASP A 62 -2.93 -9.33 -2.42
CA ASP A 62 -2.87 -10.71 -1.94
C ASP A 62 -1.70 -10.92 -0.98
N LEU A 63 -0.52 -10.38 -1.30
CA LEU A 63 0.65 -10.43 -0.42
C LEU A 63 0.40 -9.66 0.89
N ALA A 64 -0.20 -8.48 0.81
CA ALA A 64 -0.57 -7.69 1.98
C ALA A 64 -1.56 -8.45 2.89
N ARG A 65 -2.55 -9.13 2.31
CA ARG A 65 -3.48 -9.96 3.06
C ARG A 65 -2.77 -11.08 3.81
N ASP A 66 -1.87 -11.81 3.16
CA ASP A 66 -1.10 -12.87 3.80
C ASP A 66 -0.27 -12.33 4.97
N MET A 67 0.30 -11.15 4.82
CA MET A 67 1.03 -10.48 5.90
C MET A 67 0.10 -10.08 7.06
N ALA A 68 -1.10 -9.57 6.77
CA ALA A 68 -2.08 -9.22 7.79
C ALA A 68 -2.50 -10.44 8.62
N GLU A 69 -2.75 -11.56 7.98
CA GLU A 69 -3.10 -12.82 8.65
C GLU A 69 -1.96 -13.34 9.52
N ARG A 70 -0.71 -13.28 9.04
CA ARG A 70 0.46 -13.67 9.83
C ARG A 70 0.67 -12.76 11.03
N ALA A 71 0.55 -11.45 10.86
CA ALA A 71 0.66 -10.47 11.92
C ALA A 71 -0.40 -10.72 13.01
N SER A 72 -1.64 -10.95 12.61
CA SER A 72 -2.73 -11.27 13.53
C SER A 72 -2.47 -12.52 14.36
N LYS A 73 -1.94 -13.58 13.75
CA LYS A 73 -1.54 -14.80 14.45
C LYS A 73 -0.43 -14.59 15.48
N GLN A 74 0.39 -13.57 15.28
CA GLN A 74 1.47 -13.16 16.19
C GLN A 74 1.01 -12.12 17.23
N GLY A 75 -0.28 -11.80 17.27
CA GLY A 75 -0.83 -10.78 18.17
C GLY A 75 -0.50 -9.34 17.78
N THR A 76 -0.12 -9.11 16.51
CA THR A 76 0.24 -7.79 15.98
C THR A 76 -0.85 -7.30 15.03
N THR A 77 -1.20 -6.02 15.12
CA THR A 77 -2.14 -5.37 14.20
C THR A 77 -1.38 -4.79 13.02
N MET A 78 -1.79 -5.14 11.80
CA MET A 78 -1.21 -4.56 10.59
C MET A 78 -1.99 -3.34 10.13
N GLN A 79 -1.26 -2.31 9.76
CA GLN A 79 -1.77 -1.17 9.03
C GLN A 79 -1.03 -1.07 7.70
N TYR A 80 -1.75 -0.81 6.62
CA TYR A 80 -1.14 -0.65 5.30
C TYR A 80 -1.33 0.76 4.75
N VAL A 81 -0.36 1.20 3.96
CA VAL A 81 -0.44 2.42 3.15
C VAL A 81 -0.13 2.05 1.71
N ILE A 82 -1.07 2.33 0.82
CA ILE A 82 -0.91 2.06 -0.62
C ILE A 82 -0.71 3.38 -1.35
N LEU A 83 0.41 3.49 -2.08
CA LEU A 83 0.66 4.61 -2.97
C LEU A 83 0.38 4.16 -4.40
N THR A 84 -0.63 4.73 -5.03
CA THR A 84 -1.09 4.30 -6.35
C THR A 84 -1.82 5.44 -7.07
N ASP A 85 -1.82 5.40 -8.39
CA ASP A 85 -2.71 6.20 -9.24
C ASP A 85 -4.02 5.47 -9.56
N GLY A 86 -4.25 4.32 -8.95
CA GLY A 86 -5.39 3.47 -9.18
C GLY A 86 -5.26 2.55 -10.39
N ALA A 87 -4.13 2.57 -11.09
CA ALA A 87 -3.91 1.64 -12.19
C ALA A 87 -3.80 0.20 -11.69
N ALA A 88 -4.37 -0.73 -12.44
CA ALA A 88 -4.25 -2.16 -12.25
C ALA A 88 -4.37 -2.80 -13.64
N ASN A 89 -3.25 -3.14 -14.23
CA ASN A 89 -3.19 -3.59 -15.63
C ASN A 89 -2.53 -4.95 -15.82
N VAL A 90 -2.30 -5.66 -14.73
CA VAL A 90 -1.81 -7.03 -14.73
C VAL A 90 -2.76 -7.89 -13.89
N ALA A 91 -3.33 -8.91 -14.51
CA ALA A 91 -4.16 -9.90 -13.82
C ALA A 91 -3.32 -10.87 -12.98
N ARG A 92 -3.97 -11.64 -12.10
CA ARG A 92 -3.29 -12.66 -11.28
C ARG A 92 -2.53 -13.72 -12.08
N ASP A 93 -3.02 -14.06 -13.26
CA ASP A 93 -2.36 -15.01 -14.17
C ASP A 93 -1.20 -14.41 -14.98
N GLY A 94 -0.88 -13.13 -14.75
CA GLY A 94 0.14 -12.39 -15.47
C GLY A 94 -0.33 -11.74 -16.78
N THR A 95 -1.58 -11.94 -17.18
CA THR A 95 -2.15 -11.31 -18.39
C THR A 95 -2.14 -9.79 -18.27
N ARG A 96 -1.57 -9.11 -19.25
CA ARG A 96 -1.57 -7.65 -19.33
C ARG A 96 -2.88 -7.15 -19.92
N SER A 97 -3.83 -6.88 -19.05
CA SER A 97 -5.15 -6.38 -19.39
C SER A 97 -5.65 -5.45 -18.29
N ARG A 98 -6.05 -4.25 -18.66
CA ARG A 98 -6.62 -3.30 -17.70
C ARG A 98 -7.94 -3.82 -17.12
N GLU A 99 -8.77 -4.42 -17.93
CA GLU A 99 -10.05 -4.97 -17.49
C GLU A 99 -9.85 -6.12 -16.49
N ALA A 100 -9.08 -7.14 -16.87
CA ALA A 100 -8.79 -8.28 -15.99
C ALA A 100 -7.99 -7.87 -14.75
N GLY A 101 -7.00 -7.01 -14.90
CA GLY A 101 -6.20 -6.50 -13.79
C GLY A 101 -7.03 -5.71 -12.78
N THR A 102 -7.95 -4.86 -13.25
CA THR A 102 -8.85 -4.10 -12.37
C THR A 102 -9.82 -5.04 -11.66
N ALA A 103 -10.42 -6.01 -12.36
CA ALA A 103 -11.34 -6.97 -11.75
C ALA A 103 -10.64 -7.78 -10.65
N ASP A 104 -9.43 -8.29 -10.91
CA ASP A 104 -8.65 -9.04 -9.95
C ASP A 104 -8.21 -8.16 -8.77
N ALA A 105 -7.83 -6.91 -9.01
CA ALA A 105 -7.47 -5.97 -7.96
C ALA A 105 -8.64 -5.67 -7.02
N LEU A 106 -9.84 -5.45 -7.55
CA LEU A 106 -11.02 -5.23 -6.73
C LEU A 106 -11.43 -6.49 -5.95
N ALA A 107 -11.28 -7.67 -6.54
CA ALA A 107 -11.50 -8.93 -5.83
C ALA A 107 -10.51 -9.11 -4.67
N ALA A 108 -9.22 -8.84 -4.91
CA ALA A 108 -8.19 -8.87 -3.86
C ALA A 108 -8.44 -7.82 -2.77
N ALA A 109 -8.89 -6.63 -3.16
CA ALA A 109 -9.23 -5.55 -2.22
C ALA A 109 -10.38 -5.94 -1.28
N ARG A 110 -11.42 -6.62 -1.78
CA ARG A 110 -12.50 -7.13 -0.94
C ARG A 110 -11.99 -8.14 0.11
N MET A 111 -11.05 -8.99 -0.28
CA MET A 111 -10.45 -9.97 0.63
C MET A 111 -9.56 -9.31 1.69
N LEU A 112 -8.79 -8.29 1.31
CA LEU A 112 -8.00 -7.52 2.26
C LEU A 112 -8.89 -6.71 3.22
N ALA A 113 -10.01 -6.19 2.75
CA ALA A 113 -10.97 -5.42 3.54
C ALA A 113 -11.59 -6.21 4.71
N ILE A 114 -11.70 -7.52 4.58
CA ILE A 114 -12.23 -8.41 5.64
C ILE A 114 -11.12 -9.06 6.47
N SER A 115 -9.85 -8.82 6.15
CA SER A 115 -8.71 -9.28 6.94
C SER A 115 -8.50 -8.39 8.17
N PRO A 116 -7.76 -8.87 9.20
CA PRO A 116 -7.48 -8.09 10.39
C PRO A 116 -6.42 -7.00 10.11
N SER A 117 -6.81 -6.00 9.35
CA SER A 117 -5.96 -4.87 8.96
C SER A 117 -6.79 -3.62 8.69
N SER A 118 -6.15 -2.48 8.71
CA SER A 118 -6.73 -1.19 8.30
C SER A 118 -5.76 -0.46 7.40
N GLY A 119 -6.22 0.54 6.66
CA GLY A 119 -5.32 1.18 5.73
C GLY A 119 -5.72 2.54 5.19
N LEU A 120 -4.78 3.05 4.41
CA LEU A 120 -4.85 4.33 3.73
C LEU A 120 -4.43 4.14 2.27
N VAL A 121 -5.20 4.67 1.34
CA VAL A 121 -4.81 4.80 -0.06
C VAL A 121 -4.41 6.24 -0.33
N ILE A 122 -3.19 6.43 -0.80
CA ILE A 122 -2.65 7.72 -1.24
C ILE A 122 -2.65 7.74 -2.76
N ASP A 123 -3.50 8.58 -3.32
CA ASP A 123 -3.56 8.79 -4.77
C ASP A 123 -2.39 9.66 -5.21
N THR A 124 -1.51 9.08 -6.02
CA THR A 124 -0.30 9.72 -6.53
C THR A 124 -0.51 10.40 -7.89
N ALA A 125 -1.71 10.31 -8.47
CA ALA A 125 -2.01 10.94 -9.75
C ALA A 125 -1.93 12.46 -9.65
N GLN A 126 -1.36 13.10 -10.66
CA GLN A 126 -1.35 14.57 -10.75
C GLN A 126 -2.77 15.13 -10.85
N ARG A 127 -3.65 14.39 -11.50
CA ARG A 127 -5.09 14.67 -11.58
C ARG A 127 -5.82 13.43 -11.07
N PRO A 128 -6.41 13.50 -9.87
CA PRO A 128 -7.11 12.35 -9.27
C PRO A 128 -8.14 11.76 -10.22
N GLN A 129 -8.12 10.45 -10.32
CA GLN A 129 -9.06 9.67 -11.13
C GLN A 129 -9.93 8.82 -10.21
N PRO A 130 -11.17 8.46 -10.64
CA PRO A 130 -12.08 7.66 -9.82
C PRO A 130 -11.51 6.30 -9.36
N ARG A 131 -10.55 5.74 -10.10
CA ARG A 131 -9.95 4.42 -9.87
C ARG A 131 -9.32 4.24 -8.50
N ALA A 132 -8.51 5.21 -8.06
CA ALA A 132 -7.86 5.13 -6.76
C ALA A 132 -8.87 5.28 -5.62
N ARG A 133 -9.90 6.11 -5.82
CA ARG A 133 -11.01 6.24 -4.88
C ARG A 133 -11.82 4.95 -4.80
N GLU A 134 -12.17 4.34 -5.92
CA GLU A 134 -12.88 3.06 -5.97
C GLU A 134 -12.12 1.95 -5.25
N LEU A 135 -10.79 1.91 -5.43
CA LEU A 135 -9.93 0.98 -4.71
C LEU A 135 -10.02 1.21 -3.19
N ALA A 136 -9.92 2.46 -2.75
CA ALA A 136 -10.02 2.82 -1.35
C ALA A 136 -11.38 2.44 -0.75
N ASP A 137 -12.47 2.73 -1.46
CA ASP A 137 -13.83 2.40 -1.03
C ASP A 137 -14.02 0.87 -0.92
N THR A 138 -13.49 0.12 -1.88
CA THR A 138 -13.53 -1.35 -1.87
C THR A 138 -12.72 -1.94 -0.71
N LEU A 139 -11.57 -1.35 -0.41
CA LEU A 139 -10.73 -1.68 0.75
C LEU A 139 -11.33 -1.25 2.08
N ARG A 140 -12.38 -0.42 2.08
CA ARG A 140 -12.91 0.26 3.26
C ARG A 140 -11.84 1.06 3.99
N SER A 141 -10.91 1.62 3.24
CA SER A 141 -9.77 2.39 3.74
C SER A 141 -9.98 3.89 3.58
N SER A 142 -9.20 4.67 4.31
CA SER A 142 -9.12 6.11 4.10
C SER A 142 -8.51 6.44 2.74
N TYR A 143 -8.87 7.58 2.18
CA TYR A 143 -8.35 8.06 0.89
C TYR A 143 -7.77 9.46 1.03
N LEU A 144 -6.61 9.68 0.44
CA LEU A 144 -5.91 10.95 0.45
C LEU A 144 -5.25 11.21 -0.91
N THR A 145 -5.29 12.45 -1.39
CA THR A 145 -4.56 12.86 -2.61
C THR A 145 -3.18 13.41 -2.25
N LEU A 146 -2.15 13.03 -2.99
CA LEU A 146 -0.76 13.41 -2.71
C LEU A 146 -0.52 14.94 -2.67
N PRO A 147 -1.13 15.79 -3.55
CA PRO A 147 -0.96 17.24 -3.47
C PRO A 147 -1.41 17.85 -2.15
N LYS A 148 -2.28 17.17 -1.40
CA LYS A 148 -2.76 17.57 -0.07
C LYS A 148 -2.09 16.79 1.07
N ALA A 149 -1.18 15.88 0.74
CA ALA A 149 -0.50 15.02 1.69
C ALA A 149 0.77 15.69 2.22
N ASP A 150 0.61 16.75 3.02
CA ASP A 150 1.69 17.21 3.89
C ASP A 150 1.88 16.25 5.07
N ALA A 151 2.98 16.40 5.81
CA ALA A 151 3.32 15.53 6.93
C ALA A 151 2.20 15.47 8.00
N GLN A 152 1.55 16.60 8.26
CA GLN A 152 0.49 16.67 9.28
C GLN A 152 -0.77 15.95 8.83
N THR A 153 -1.16 16.12 7.56
CA THR A 153 -2.33 15.46 6.98
C THR A 153 -2.14 13.95 6.90
N LEU A 154 -0.94 13.49 6.51
CA LEU A 154 -0.56 12.07 6.52
C LEU A 154 -0.63 11.47 7.92
N ASN A 155 0.00 12.10 8.90
CA ASN A 155 -0.01 11.62 10.28
C ASN A 155 -1.43 11.56 10.84
N ARG A 156 -2.27 12.55 10.55
CA ARG A 156 -3.66 12.57 10.97
C ARG A 156 -4.46 11.43 10.32
N ALA A 157 -4.30 11.21 9.02
CA ALA A 157 -4.99 10.16 8.29
C ALA A 157 -4.59 8.75 8.79
N ILE A 158 -3.31 8.53 9.08
CA ILE A 158 -2.81 7.27 9.63
C ILE A 158 -3.35 7.03 11.04
N ARG A 159 -3.33 8.04 11.89
CA ARG A 159 -3.89 7.93 13.25
C ARG A 159 -5.39 7.68 13.23
N ALA A 160 -6.13 8.28 12.30
CA ALA A 160 -7.55 8.04 12.12
C ALA A 160 -7.87 6.64 11.57
N ALA A 161 -6.96 6.02 10.84
CA ALA A 161 -7.08 4.66 10.33
C ALA A 161 -6.63 3.59 11.35
N THR A 162 -6.07 4.00 12.49
CA THR A 162 -5.73 3.09 13.58
C THR A 162 -6.99 2.84 14.41
N PRO A 163 -7.40 1.57 14.57
CA PRO A 163 -8.54 1.22 15.41
C PRO A 163 -8.29 1.51 16.89
#